data_1f39195446aa5486b3ebb86767060384
#
_entry.id   1f39195446aa5486b3ebb86767060384
#
_cell.length_a   1.000
_cell.length_b   1.000
_cell.length_c   1.000
_cell.angle_alpha   90.00
_cell.angle_beta   90.00
_cell.angle_gamma   90.00
#
_symmetry.space_group_name_H-M   'P 1'
#
loop_
_entity.id
_entity.type
_entity.pdbx_description
1 polymer ?
#
loop_
_entity_poly.entity_id
_entity_poly.type
_entity_poly.pdbx_seq_one_letter_code
_entity_poly.pdbx_strand_id
1 'polypeptide(L)'
;MDDKTIEINNSFKKNFHVGEIYNHSELRKFLEEDKLFSVKNVAAYSYNRWNKGMVEIHPLLEWINRGEYKYLGENYPYSGIVIHHPQGGIPYKIGEWREGDLKFFNDYVTFKEWKDSMDDGIKVVDLNSKVIFISEDGKIQQKKILTDTKDGEVVFEEGYSLTYFDSPLGKIMRFKTEGETFVFGEIKYFIKQIN
;
A
#
# COMPACT_ATOMS: atom_id res chain seq x y z
N MET A 1 6.44 -24.51 -12.12
CA MET A 1 6.50 -23.14 -12.70
C MET A 1 6.47 -23.35 -14.20
N ASP A 2 5.60 -22.68 -14.93
CA ASP A 2 5.55 -22.83 -16.39
C ASP A 2 6.71 -22.07 -17.07
N ASP A 3 7.00 -22.43 -18.33
CA ASP A 3 8.12 -21.86 -19.10
C ASP A 3 8.01 -20.34 -19.23
N LYS A 4 6.79 -19.81 -19.36
CA LYS A 4 6.53 -18.38 -19.48
C LYS A 4 6.88 -17.61 -18.20
N THR A 5 6.57 -18.18 -17.05
CA THR A 5 6.94 -17.59 -15.75
C THR A 5 8.46 -17.50 -15.60
N ILE A 6 9.18 -18.56 -16.00
CA ILE A 6 10.65 -18.57 -15.98
C ILE A 6 11.23 -17.47 -16.87
N GLU A 7 10.70 -17.29 -18.08
CA GLU A 7 11.11 -16.25 -19.00
C GLU A 7 10.87 -14.84 -18.43
N ILE A 8 9.70 -14.60 -17.84
CA ILE A 8 9.35 -13.34 -17.16
C ILE A 8 10.35 -13.03 -16.04
N ASN A 9 10.62 -14.00 -15.17
CA ASN A 9 11.57 -13.84 -14.08
C ASN A 9 12.99 -13.54 -14.57
N ASN A 10 13.44 -14.22 -15.62
CA ASN A 10 14.74 -13.99 -16.23
C ASN A 10 14.84 -12.59 -16.86
N SER A 11 13.76 -12.11 -17.50
CA SER A 11 13.71 -10.76 -18.06
C SER A 11 13.80 -9.69 -16.97
N PHE A 12 13.08 -9.86 -15.86
CA PHE A 12 13.22 -8.96 -14.71
C PHE A 12 14.63 -8.98 -14.11
N LYS A 13 15.20 -10.16 -13.86
CA LYS A 13 16.58 -10.30 -13.30
C LYS A 13 17.64 -9.64 -14.17
N LYS A 14 17.44 -9.62 -15.47
CA LYS A 14 18.39 -8.99 -16.43
C LYS A 14 18.34 -7.46 -16.33
N ASN A 15 17.22 -6.88 -16.00
CA ASN A 15 16.98 -5.43 -16.10
C ASN A 15 16.91 -4.74 -14.72
N PHE A 16 16.68 -5.47 -13.64
CA PHE A 16 16.45 -4.92 -12.30
C PHE A 16 17.27 -5.64 -11.23
N HIS A 17 17.66 -4.92 -10.17
CA HIS A 17 18.41 -5.46 -9.04
C HIS A 17 17.52 -5.65 -7.82
N VAL A 18 17.60 -6.84 -7.20
CA VAL A 18 16.83 -7.18 -5.99
C VAL A 18 17.15 -6.19 -4.87
N GLY A 19 16.08 -5.70 -4.23
CA GLY A 19 16.17 -4.74 -3.14
C GLY A 19 16.12 -3.27 -3.55
N GLU A 20 16.29 -2.95 -4.84
CA GLU A 20 16.22 -1.58 -5.34
C GLU A 20 14.79 -1.12 -5.63
N ILE A 21 14.58 0.19 -5.56
CA ILE A 21 13.29 0.84 -5.82
C ILE A 21 13.32 1.46 -7.22
N TYR A 22 12.28 1.16 -7.98
CA TYR A 22 12.06 1.64 -9.34
C TYR A 22 10.75 2.42 -9.43
N ASN A 23 10.72 3.43 -10.28
CA ASN A 23 9.49 4.18 -10.48
C ASN A 23 8.52 3.47 -11.45
N HIS A 24 7.24 3.79 -11.33
CA HIS A 24 6.19 3.19 -12.15
C HIS A 24 6.42 3.36 -13.65
N SER A 25 6.96 4.51 -14.10
CA SER A 25 7.19 4.80 -15.51
C SER A 25 8.30 3.94 -16.11
N GLU A 26 9.38 3.69 -15.36
CA GLU A 26 10.45 2.78 -15.78
C GLU A 26 9.94 1.35 -15.95
N LEU A 27 9.25 0.83 -14.94
CA LEU A 27 8.67 -0.51 -14.97
C LEU A 27 7.63 -0.64 -16.09
N ARG A 28 6.76 0.35 -16.25
CA ARG A 28 5.76 0.36 -17.31
C ARG A 28 6.40 0.36 -18.69
N LYS A 29 7.39 1.22 -18.92
CA LYS A 29 8.14 1.27 -20.17
C LYS A 29 8.78 -0.08 -20.49
N PHE A 30 9.43 -0.70 -19.53
CA PHE A 30 9.98 -2.04 -19.66
C PHE A 30 8.93 -3.08 -20.08
N LEU A 31 7.77 -3.11 -19.41
CA LEU A 31 6.67 -4.02 -19.72
C LEU A 31 6.05 -3.75 -21.11
N GLU A 32 6.09 -2.51 -21.59
CA GLU A 32 5.57 -2.13 -22.92
C GLU A 32 6.53 -2.48 -24.05
N GLU A 33 7.84 -2.33 -23.84
CA GLU A 33 8.89 -2.57 -24.85
C GLU A 33 9.20 -4.05 -25.03
N ASP A 34 9.15 -4.84 -23.97
CA ASP A 34 9.41 -6.28 -24.04
C ASP A 34 8.15 -7.03 -24.51
N LYS A 35 8.26 -7.76 -25.62
CA LYS A 35 7.16 -8.53 -26.22
C LYS A 35 6.72 -9.73 -25.38
N LEU A 36 7.52 -10.16 -24.44
CA LEU A 36 7.21 -11.25 -23.52
C LEU A 36 5.96 -10.96 -22.66
N PHE A 37 5.78 -9.71 -22.29
CA PHE A 37 4.73 -9.31 -21.35
C PHE A 37 3.40 -9.04 -22.06
N SER A 38 2.39 -9.87 -21.81
CA SER A 38 1.00 -9.64 -22.22
C SER A 38 0.28 -8.66 -21.29
N VAL A 39 0.63 -8.67 -20.00
CA VAL A 39 0.08 -7.76 -18.98
C VAL A 39 1.01 -6.57 -18.79
N LYS A 40 0.51 -5.37 -19.10
CA LYS A 40 1.27 -4.11 -19.05
C LYS A 40 1.04 -3.32 -17.76
N ASN A 41 0.26 -3.84 -16.84
CA ASN A 41 -0.03 -3.20 -15.56
C ASN A 41 1.02 -3.61 -14.52
N VAL A 42 1.83 -2.66 -14.06
CA VAL A 42 2.89 -2.89 -13.07
C VAL A 42 2.35 -3.51 -11.77
N ALA A 43 1.14 -3.11 -11.35
CA ALA A 43 0.53 -3.64 -10.12
C ALA A 43 0.26 -5.15 -10.20
N ALA A 44 0.11 -5.73 -11.39
CA ALA A 44 -0.09 -7.18 -11.58
C ALA A 44 1.12 -8.02 -11.11
N TYR A 45 2.29 -7.41 -11.01
CA TYR A 45 3.53 -8.07 -10.57
C TYR A 45 3.85 -7.79 -9.10
N SER A 46 2.90 -7.24 -8.32
CA SER A 46 3.15 -6.85 -6.94
C SER A 46 2.59 -7.87 -5.94
N TYR A 47 3.37 -8.19 -4.90
CA TYR A 47 2.94 -9.02 -3.78
C TYR A 47 1.75 -8.42 -3.03
N ASN A 48 1.79 -7.12 -2.76
CA ASN A 48 0.85 -6.43 -1.86
C ASN A 48 -0.25 -5.63 -2.58
N ARG A 49 -0.29 -5.66 -3.92
CA ARG A 49 -1.30 -4.91 -4.68
C ARG A 49 -1.95 -5.77 -5.76
N TRP A 50 -3.27 -5.79 -5.75
CA TRP A 50 -4.08 -6.56 -6.67
C TRP A 50 -5.20 -5.72 -7.28
N ASN A 51 -5.54 -5.97 -8.54
CA ASN A 51 -6.78 -5.48 -9.15
C ASN A 51 -7.63 -6.67 -9.59
N LYS A 52 -8.89 -6.70 -9.16
CA LYS A 52 -9.84 -7.75 -9.54
C LYS A 52 -9.94 -7.83 -11.07
N GLY A 53 -9.78 -9.02 -11.61
CA GLY A 53 -9.78 -9.28 -13.06
C GLY A 53 -8.40 -9.23 -13.72
N MET A 54 -7.33 -8.93 -13.00
CA MET A 54 -5.98 -9.18 -13.50
C MET A 54 -5.68 -10.67 -13.51
N VAL A 55 -4.96 -11.10 -14.55
CA VAL A 55 -4.41 -12.46 -14.63
C VAL A 55 -3.43 -12.63 -13.46
N GLU A 56 -3.52 -13.77 -12.78
CA GLU A 56 -2.53 -14.13 -11.78
C GLU A 56 -1.15 -14.23 -12.45
N ILE A 57 -0.24 -13.43 -11.94
CA ILE A 57 1.15 -13.44 -12.37
C ILE A 57 1.97 -13.63 -11.12
N HIS A 58 3.07 -14.36 -11.22
CA HIS A 58 4.00 -14.49 -10.11
C HIS A 58 4.51 -13.13 -9.70
N PRO A 59 4.28 -12.70 -8.44
CA PRO A 59 4.70 -11.40 -7.98
C PRO A 59 6.23 -11.34 -7.89
N LEU A 60 6.76 -10.18 -8.22
CA LEU A 60 8.19 -9.87 -8.23
C LEU A 60 8.49 -8.55 -7.51
N LEU A 61 7.45 -7.73 -7.31
CA LEU A 61 7.54 -6.36 -6.83
C LEU A 61 6.78 -6.19 -5.52
N GLU A 62 7.20 -5.23 -4.72
CA GLU A 62 6.40 -4.66 -3.63
C GLU A 62 6.04 -3.22 -3.96
N TRP A 63 4.76 -2.88 -3.91
CA TRP A 63 4.32 -1.49 -4.02
C TRP A 63 4.65 -0.76 -2.72
N ILE A 64 5.49 0.27 -2.78
CA ILE A 64 5.92 1.06 -1.62
C ILE A 64 4.98 2.26 -1.43
N ASN A 65 4.78 3.03 -2.50
CA ASN A 65 3.90 4.20 -2.51
C ASN A 65 3.44 4.51 -3.94
N ARG A 66 2.78 5.65 -4.12
CA ARG A 66 2.31 6.07 -5.45
C ARG A 66 3.49 6.31 -6.38
N GLY A 67 3.65 5.39 -7.30
CA GLY A 67 4.66 5.48 -8.36
C GLY A 67 5.97 4.76 -8.06
N GLU A 68 6.13 4.13 -6.91
CA GLU A 68 7.36 3.44 -6.51
C GLU A 68 7.13 1.99 -6.14
N TYR A 69 8.00 1.13 -6.64
CA TYR A 69 7.99 -0.32 -6.42
C TYR A 69 9.40 -0.81 -6.11
N LYS A 70 9.51 -1.69 -5.13
CA LYS A 70 10.75 -2.39 -4.81
C LYS A 70 10.78 -3.73 -5.52
N TYR A 71 11.88 -4.04 -6.21
CA TYR A 71 12.06 -5.36 -6.81
C TYR A 71 12.53 -6.36 -5.76
N LEU A 72 11.73 -7.38 -5.48
CA LEU A 72 12.01 -8.43 -4.51
C LEU A 72 12.50 -9.72 -5.16
N GLY A 73 12.20 -9.92 -6.45
CA GLY A 73 12.50 -11.15 -7.17
C GLY A 73 11.46 -12.25 -6.92
N GLU A 74 11.73 -13.39 -7.53
CA GLU A 74 10.88 -14.59 -7.42
C GLU A 74 11.10 -15.31 -6.09
N ASN A 75 10.06 -16.02 -5.61
CA ASN A 75 10.10 -16.85 -4.40
C ASN A 75 10.57 -16.06 -3.15
N TYR A 76 10.35 -14.76 -3.15
CA TYR A 76 10.63 -13.95 -1.96
C TYR A 76 9.68 -14.38 -0.83
N PRO A 77 10.18 -14.64 0.40
CA PRO A 77 9.33 -15.05 1.53
C PRO A 77 8.53 -13.86 2.06
N TYR A 78 7.68 -13.31 1.19
CA TYR A 78 6.90 -12.14 1.51
C TYR A 78 5.89 -12.45 2.61
N SER A 79 5.76 -11.52 3.55
CA SER A 79 4.72 -11.52 4.57
C SER A 79 4.03 -10.17 4.57
N GLY A 80 2.72 -10.15 4.39
CA GLY A 80 1.96 -8.90 4.32
C GLY A 80 0.63 -9.06 3.62
N ILE A 81 -0.13 -7.99 3.61
CA ILE A 81 -1.50 -7.97 3.12
C ILE A 81 -1.56 -7.62 1.65
N VAL A 82 -2.48 -8.28 0.95
CA VAL A 82 -2.80 -7.98 -0.44
C VAL A 82 -4.02 -7.06 -0.49
N ILE A 83 -3.83 -5.87 -1.06
CA ILE A 83 -4.85 -4.84 -1.15
C ILE A 83 -5.35 -4.71 -2.59
N HIS A 84 -6.66 -4.79 -2.77
CA HIS A 84 -7.30 -4.39 -4.02
C HIS A 84 -7.58 -2.88 -4.02
N HIS A 85 -7.21 -2.24 -5.13
CA HIS A 85 -7.44 -0.81 -5.36
C HIS A 85 -8.43 -0.66 -6.52
N PRO A 86 -9.75 -0.68 -6.28
CA PRO A 86 -10.72 -0.47 -7.34
C PRO A 86 -10.60 0.96 -7.89
N GLN A 87 -10.84 1.12 -9.18
CA GLN A 87 -10.83 2.43 -9.81
C GLN A 87 -11.98 3.28 -9.23
N GLY A 88 -11.63 4.41 -8.60
CA GLY A 88 -12.62 5.30 -7.98
C GLY A 88 -13.27 4.78 -6.70
N GLY A 89 -12.84 3.61 -6.20
CA GLY A 89 -13.38 2.98 -4.99
C GLY A 89 -12.43 3.02 -3.81
N ILE A 90 -12.93 2.55 -2.67
CA ILE A 90 -12.14 2.41 -1.43
C ILE A 90 -11.32 1.13 -1.54
N PRO A 91 -10.00 1.17 -1.23
CA PRO A 91 -9.18 -0.03 -1.16
C PRO A 91 -9.69 -1.01 -0.10
N TYR A 92 -9.61 -2.31 -0.38
CA TYR A 92 -9.96 -3.36 0.57
C TYR A 92 -9.02 -4.54 0.47
N LYS A 93 -8.96 -5.34 1.54
CA LYS A 93 -8.08 -6.50 1.62
C LYS A 93 -8.72 -7.71 0.97
N ILE A 94 -7.90 -8.46 0.24
CA ILE A 94 -8.35 -9.67 -0.45
C ILE A 94 -7.59 -10.91 -0.03
N GLY A 95 -6.46 -10.77 0.63
CA GLY A 95 -5.64 -11.88 1.07
C GLY A 95 -4.45 -11.45 1.91
N GLU A 96 -3.67 -12.42 2.32
CA GLU A 96 -2.47 -12.26 3.13
C GLU A 96 -1.39 -13.24 2.65
N TRP A 97 -0.16 -12.75 2.60
CA TRP A 97 1.04 -13.57 2.44
C TRP A 97 1.62 -13.89 3.82
N ARG A 98 2.03 -15.13 4.01
CA ARG A 98 2.80 -15.58 5.17
C ARG A 98 3.98 -16.40 4.69
N GLU A 99 5.19 -15.85 4.85
CA GLU A 99 6.45 -16.51 4.46
C GLU A 99 6.45 -17.05 3.02
N GLY A 100 5.85 -16.31 2.09
CA GLY A 100 5.76 -16.68 0.68
C GLY A 100 4.51 -17.48 0.28
N ASP A 101 3.65 -17.86 1.24
CA ASP A 101 2.39 -18.52 0.98
C ASP A 101 1.23 -17.50 0.93
N LEU A 102 0.51 -17.46 -0.20
CA LEU A 102 -0.65 -16.59 -0.38
C LEU A 102 -1.94 -17.32 0.01
N LYS A 103 -2.69 -16.68 0.89
CA LYS A 103 -4.05 -17.09 1.24
C LYS A 103 -5.02 -15.96 0.93
N PHE A 104 -5.94 -16.21 -0.01
CA PHE A 104 -7.06 -15.30 -0.26
C PHE A 104 -8.15 -15.48 0.81
N PHE A 105 -8.78 -14.37 1.18
CA PHE A 105 -9.98 -14.39 2.01
C PHE A 105 -11.16 -14.88 1.16
N ASN A 106 -12.03 -15.71 1.73
CA ASN A 106 -13.20 -16.28 1.03
C ASN A 106 -14.18 -15.18 0.60
N ASP A 107 -14.35 -14.16 1.45
CA ASP A 107 -15.12 -12.96 1.17
C ASP A 107 -14.19 -11.75 1.20
N TYR A 108 -14.48 -10.76 0.38
CA TYR A 108 -13.72 -9.51 0.41
C TYR A 108 -13.95 -8.83 1.75
N VAL A 109 -12.98 -8.98 2.63
CA VAL A 109 -13.01 -8.33 3.94
C VAL A 109 -12.80 -6.85 3.73
N THR A 110 -13.77 -6.04 4.07
CA THR A 110 -13.59 -4.60 4.09
C THR A 110 -12.51 -4.26 5.10
N PHE A 111 -11.82 -3.16 4.89
CA PHE A 111 -10.81 -2.73 5.84
C PHE A 111 -11.37 -2.61 7.28
N LYS A 112 -12.64 -2.20 7.40
CA LYS A 112 -13.34 -2.13 8.68
C LYS A 112 -13.50 -3.51 9.33
N GLU A 113 -14.01 -4.49 8.58
CA GLU A 113 -14.19 -5.86 9.10
C GLU A 113 -12.87 -6.49 9.52
N TRP A 114 -11.81 -6.24 8.77
CA TRP A 114 -10.48 -6.72 9.15
C TRP A 114 -9.95 -6.04 10.41
N LYS A 115 -10.11 -4.71 10.53
CA LYS A 115 -9.76 -3.96 11.75
C LYS A 115 -10.50 -4.51 12.96
N ASP A 116 -11.79 -4.76 12.80
CA ASP A 116 -12.64 -5.32 13.87
C ASP A 116 -12.27 -6.78 14.22
N SER A 117 -11.61 -7.51 13.31
CA SER A 117 -11.14 -8.88 13.50
C SER A 117 -9.71 -8.99 14.05
N MET A 118 -8.94 -7.89 14.06
CA MET A 118 -7.61 -7.89 14.68
C MET A 118 -7.75 -7.94 16.19
N ASP A 119 -7.00 -8.85 16.80
CA ASP A 119 -6.85 -8.95 18.25
C ASP A 119 -6.55 -7.57 18.86
N ASP A 120 -7.20 -7.28 19.97
CA ASP A 120 -7.20 -6.00 20.68
C ASP A 120 -5.79 -5.40 20.86
N GLY A 121 -5.41 -4.47 20.02
CA GLY A 121 -4.18 -3.71 20.27
C GLY A 121 -3.56 -3.00 19.09
N ILE A 122 -3.72 -3.49 17.86
CA ILE A 122 -3.15 -2.80 16.70
C ILE A 122 -4.13 -1.75 16.18
N LYS A 123 -3.88 -0.51 16.54
CA LYS A 123 -4.64 0.63 16.03
C LYS A 123 -4.16 0.98 14.62
N VAL A 124 -5.10 1.15 13.72
CA VAL A 124 -4.85 1.49 12.32
C VAL A 124 -5.56 2.80 11.98
N VAL A 125 -4.90 3.63 11.19
CA VAL A 125 -5.50 4.90 10.72
C VAL A 125 -6.66 4.61 9.77
N ASP A 126 -7.86 4.98 10.18
CA ASP A 126 -9.13 4.78 9.48
C ASP A 126 -10.00 6.04 9.55
N LEU A 127 -11.17 5.98 8.94
CA LEU A 127 -12.18 7.04 9.05
C LEU A 127 -12.51 7.32 10.52
N ASN A 128 -12.58 8.60 10.89
CA ASN A 128 -12.75 9.12 12.24
C ASN A 128 -11.59 8.86 13.20
N SER A 129 -10.48 8.27 12.76
CA SER A 129 -9.30 8.14 13.62
C SER A 129 -8.72 9.51 13.98
N LYS A 130 -8.41 9.69 15.25
CA LYS A 130 -7.62 10.81 15.77
C LYS A 130 -6.14 10.42 15.72
N VAL A 131 -5.38 11.02 14.81
CA VAL A 131 -3.99 10.62 14.54
C VAL A 131 -3.03 11.72 15.00
N ILE A 132 -2.02 11.32 15.75
CA ILE A 132 -0.88 12.18 16.09
C ILE A 132 0.34 11.65 15.35
N PHE A 133 0.99 12.50 14.57
CA PHE A 133 2.23 12.17 13.89
C PHE A 133 3.30 13.25 14.09
N ILE A 134 4.56 12.84 14.08
CA ILE A 134 5.71 13.68 14.40
C ILE A 134 6.74 13.54 13.30
N SER A 135 7.37 14.66 12.90
CA SER A 135 8.52 14.63 11.99
C SER A 135 9.70 13.85 12.59
N GLU A 136 10.53 13.26 11.73
CA GLU A 136 11.68 12.44 12.15
C GLU A 136 12.65 13.22 13.08
N ASP A 137 12.77 14.53 12.88
CA ASP A 137 13.58 15.42 13.74
C ASP A 137 12.86 15.86 15.04
N GLY A 138 11.62 15.44 15.24
CA GLY A 138 10.80 15.74 16.42
C GLY A 138 10.26 17.18 16.52
N LYS A 139 10.58 18.06 15.55
CA LYS A 139 10.22 19.48 15.64
C LYS A 139 8.78 19.78 15.26
N ILE A 140 8.19 18.99 14.39
CA ILE A 140 6.83 19.20 13.89
C ILE A 140 5.94 18.06 14.42
N GLN A 141 4.95 18.41 15.24
CA GLN A 141 3.89 17.51 15.63
C GLN A 141 2.58 18.01 15.07
N GLN A 142 1.83 17.10 14.44
CA GLN A 142 0.49 17.37 13.94
C GLN A 142 -0.53 16.43 14.54
N LYS A 143 -1.76 16.95 14.72
CA LYS A 143 -2.91 16.19 15.18
C LYS A 143 -4.03 16.30 14.15
N LYS A 144 -4.50 15.18 13.62
CA LYS A 144 -5.50 15.12 12.56
C LYS A 144 -6.65 14.19 12.92
N ILE A 145 -7.86 14.55 12.51
CA ILE A 145 -9.01 13.66 12.49
C ILE A 145 -9.34 13.37 11.03
N LEU A 146 -9.40 12.10 10.65
CA LEU A 146 -9.77 11.71 9.29
C LEU A 146 -11.28 11.72 9.14
N THR A 147 -11.78 12.40 8.12
CA THR A 147 -13.22 12.55 7.84
C THR A 147 -13.55 12.19 6.39
N ASP A 148 -14.76 11.73 6.12
CA ASP A 148 -15.28 11.45 4.79
C ASP A 148 -15.96 12.66 4.14
N THR A 149 -16.23 13.72 4.90
CA THR A 149 -16.92 14.92 4.40
C THR A 149 -15.93 16.02 4.07
N LYS A 150 -16.06 16.60 2.86
CA LYS A 150 -15.27 17.75 2.42
C LYS A 150 -15.71 19.07 3.07
N ASP A 151 -16.98 19.16 3.40
CA ASP A 151 -17.67 20.39 3.83
C ASP A 151 -18.15 20.31 5.28
N GLY A 152 -17.54 19.45 6.10
CA GLY A 152 -17.87 19.34 7.53
C GLY A 152 -17.51 20.62 8.28
N GLU A 153 -18.36 21.03 9.22
CA GLU A 153 -17.99 22.05 10.23
C GLU A 153 -16.61 21.69 10.81
N VAL A 154 -15.70 22.67 10.79
CA VAL A 154 -14.36 22.51 11.35
C VAL A 154 -14.49 22.48 12.86
N VAL A 155 -14.79 21.30 13.40
CA VAL A 155 -14.81 21.09 14.84
C VAL A 155 -13.37 20.87 15.31
N PHE A 156 -12.78 21.87 15.93
CA PHE A 156 -11.48 21.75 16.57
C PHE A 156 -11.65 21.17 17.98
N GLU A 157 -11.47 19.88 18.12
CA GLU A 157 -11.33 19.27 19.43
C GLU A 157 -9.84 19.23 19.81
N GLU A 158 -9.48 19.83 20.95
CA GLU A 158 -8.15 19.68 21.60
C GLU A 158 -6.92 19.86 20.68
N GLY A 159 -7.00 20.77 19.71
CA GLY A 159 -5.90 21.05 18.79
C GLY A 159 -5.80 20.07 17.60
N TYR A 160 -6.80 19.24 17.37
CA TYR A 160 -6.92 18.46 16.14
C TYR A 160 -7.49 19.32 15.01
N SER A 161 -6.99 19.08 13.79
CA SER A 161 -7.57 19.62 12.57
C SER A 161 -8.11 18.50 11.68
N LEU A 162 -9.19 18.78 10.95
CA LEU A 162 -9.77 17.80 10.05
C LEU A 162 -8.87 17.55 8.84
N THR A 163 -8.82 16.32 8.40
CA THR A 163 -8.17 15.90 7.16
C THR A 163 -9.11 14.98 6.41
N TYR A 164 -9.50 15.39 5.21
CA TYR A 164 -10.35 14.56 4.37
C TYR A 164 -9.65 13.23 4.04
N PHE A 165 -10.35 12.12 4.25
CA PHE A 165 -9.79 10.76 4.14
C PHE A 165 -9.18 10.48 2.75
N ASP A 166 -9.77 11.04 1.69
CA ASP A 166 -9.26 10.93 0.32
C ASP A 166 -8.34 12.08 -0.12
N SER A 167 -8.01 13.01 0.79
CA SER A 167 -6.97 14.02 0.51
C SER A 167 -5.59 13.37 0.33
N PRO A 168 -4.60 14.06 -0.26
CA PRO A 168 -3.25 13.52 -0.39
C PRO A 168 -2.65 13.04 0.94
N LEU A 169 -2.83 13.80 2.02
CA LEU A 169 -2.36 13.41 3.35
C LEU A 169 -3.16 12.24 3.91
N GLY A 170 -4.50 12.27 3.81
CA GLY A 170 -5.36 11.17 4.25
C GLY A 170 -5.01 9.86 3.54
N LYS A 171 -4.79 9.89 2.21
CA LYS A 171 -4.40 8.73 1.42
C LYS A 171 -3.06 8.12 1.81
N ILE A 172 -2.12 8.94 2.27
CA ILE A 172 -0.81 8.47 2.72
C ILE A 172 -0.90 7.87 4.13
N MET A 173 -1.73 8.46 5.01
CA MET A 173 -1.86 8.02 6.40
C MET A 173 -2.76 6.80 6.57
N ARG A 174 -3.82 6.69 5.76
CA ARG A 174 -4.79 5.60 5.92
C ARG A 174 -4.14 4.24 5.86
N PHE A 175 -4.62 3.34 6.72
CA PHE A 175 -4.16 1.96 6.86
C PHE A 175 -2.77 1.79 7.51
N LYS A 176 -2.16 2.87 7.97
CA LYS A 176 -0.92 2.79 8.75
C LYS A 176 -1.20 2.51 10.21
N THR A 177 -0.26 1.85 10.86
CA THR A 177 -0.27 1.55 12.29
C THR A 177 0.60 2.54 13.07
N GLU A 178 0.49 2.52 14.39
CA GLU A 178 1.41 3.26 15.26
C GLU A 178 2.85 2.79 15.00
N GLY A 179 3.79 3.72 14.95
CA GLY A 179 5.21 3.47 14.63
C GLY A 179 5.55 3.48 13.14
N GLU A 180 4.58 3.32 12.25
CA GLU A 180 4.87 3.39 10.81
C GLU A 180 5.21 4.80 10.34
N THR A 181 6.05 4.86 9.31
CA THR A 181 6.50 6.12 8.71
C THR A 181 5.79 6.43 7.40
N PHE A 182 5.75 7.71 7.05
CA PHE A 182 5.31 8.20 5.75
C PHE A 182 6.02 9.52 5.40
N VAL A 183 6.05 9.85 4.11
CA VAL A 183 6.58 11.13 3.62
C VAL A 183 5.43 11.98 3.10
N PHE A 184 5.36 13.23 3.56
CA PHE A 184 4.41 14.21 3.05
C PHE A 184 5.13 15.54 2.80
N GLY A 185 5.11 15.98 1.55
CA GLY A 185 6.04 16.98 1.09
C GLY A 185 7.47 16.44 1.10
N GLU A 186 8.40 17.20 1.66
CA GLU A 186 9.81 16.81 1.82
C GLU A 186 10.12 16.27 3.23
N ILE A 187 9.08 16.11 4.08
CA ILE A 187 9.25 15.77 5.49
C ILE A 187 8.80 14.34 5.71
N LYS A 188 9.67 13.58 6.37
CA LYS A 188 9.35 12.23 6.87
C LYS A 188 8.74 12.32 8.25
N TYR A 189 7.61 11.63 8.43
CA TYR A 189 6.86 11.55 9.69
C TYR A 189 6.73 10.12 10.14
N PHE A 190 6.48 9.91 11.42
CA PHE A 190 6.00 8.63 11.96
C PHE A 190 4.68 8.82 12.73
N ILE A 191 3.82 7.81 12.67
CA ILE A 191 2.57 7.77 13.44
C ILE A 191 2.93 7.51 14.90
N LYS A 192 2.67 8.48 15.76
CA LYS A 192 2.94 8.39 17.20
C LYS A 192 1.81 7.73 17.95
N GLN A 193 0.57 8.06 17.58
CA GLN A 193 -0.62 7.62 18.30
C GLN A 193 -1.85 7.64 17.41
N ILE A 194 -2.70 6.65 17.55
CA ILE A 194 -4.02 6.53 16.92
C ILE A 194 -5.06 6.32 18.02
N ASN A 195 -6.14 7.14 18.02
CA ASN A 195 -7.25 7.05 18.98
C ASN A 195 -8.57 6.90 18.23
#